data_d36b91fbe0f0ce30b731ac9112c76890
#
_entry.id   d36b91fbe0f0ce30b731ac9112c76890
#
_cell.length_a   1.000
_cell.length_b   1.000
_cell.length_c   1.000
_cell.angle_alpha   90.00
_cell.angle_beta   90.00
_cell.angle_gamma   90.00
#
_symmetry.space_group_name_H-M   'P 1'
#
loop_
_entity.id
_entity.type
_entity.pdbx_description
1 polymer ?
#
loop_
_entity_poly.entity_id
_entity_poly.type
_entity_poly.pdbx_seq_one_letter_code
_entity_poly.pdbx_strand_id
1 'polypeptide(L)'
;MREDGAAVIIMQMKLLLKRRRAAEVKTAVKPEMLRPAVTAKELAAIDIDKLQGLGVRCILLDIDNTVSPWGEETVTEATLRWVSDAAKRGIRVAIATNGKKARVDRIAELLGADSIKSAGKPGVKKIGRYLKECGIAPENCAVIGDQLFTDMLAANRIGAVGVLVEPICKREWWATKVFNRTRERAVWKKVFPGKKRRSFSKCD
;
A
#
# COMPACT_ATOMS: atom_id res chain seq x y z
N MET A 1 -32.64 -37.01 14.17
CA MET A 1 -32.13 -36.71 12.82
C MET A 1 -31.81 -35.22 12.65
N ARG A 2 -30.86 -34.64 13.41
CA ARG A 2 -30.40 -33.23 13.26
C ARG A 2 -28.88 -33.04 13.39
N GLU A 3 -28.11 -34.14 13.48
CA GLU A 3 -26.64 -34.03 13.66
C GLU A 3 -25.84 -33.97 12.35
N ASP A 4 -26.43 -34.36 11.21
CA ASP A 4 -25.71 -34.46 9.94
C ASP A 4 -25.40 -33.11 9.29
N GLY A 5 -26.19 -32.07 9.56
CA GLY A 5 -26.01 -30.75 8.96
C GLY A 5 -24.75 -30.02 9.43
N ALA A 6 -24.44 -30.10 10.72
CA ALA A 6 -23.26 -29.43 11.29
C ALA A 6 -21.95 -30.07 10.83
N ALA A 7 -21.91 -31.40 10.74
CA ALA A 7 -20.75 -32.14 10.25
C ALA A 7 -20.46 -31.83 8.79
N VAL A 8 -21.47 -31.70 7.94
CA VAL A 8 -21.32 -31.31 6.52
C VAL A 8 -20.79 -29.89 6.38
N ILE A 9 -21.30 -28.93 7.17
CA ILE A 9 -20.81 -27.53 7.16
C ILE A 9 -19.35 -27.45 7.60
N ILE A 10 -18.96 -28.15 8.67
CA ILE A 10 -17.58 -28.20 9.17
C ILE A 10 -16.65 -28.82 8.13
N MET A 11 -17.09 -29.88 7.45
CA MET A 11 -16.32 -30.52 6.39
C MET A 11 -16.15 -29.62 5.17
N GLN A 12 -17.20 -28.89 4.76
CA GLN A 12 -17.12 -27.92 3.67
C GLN A 12 -16.22 -26.73 4.03
N MET A 13 -16.29 -26.21 5.27
CA MET A 13 -15.38 -25.18 5.75
C MET A 13 -13.92 -25.66 5.78
N LYS A 14 -13.65 -26.88 6.25
CA LYS A 14 -12.32 -27.47 6.22
C LYS A 14 -11.79 -27.63 4.78
N LEU A 15 -12.66 -28.02 3.84
CA LEU A 15 -12.31 -28.16 2.42
C LEU A 15 -12.04 -26.79 1.76
N LEU A 16 -12.82 -25.76 2.09
CA LEU A 16 -12.61 -24.39 1.65
C LEU A 16 -11.32 -23.79 2.21
N LEU A 17 -11.02 -24.05 3.48
CA LEU A 17 -9.75 -23.63 4.12
C LEU A 17 -8.55 -24.36 3.51
N LYS A 18 -8.71 -25.66 3.19
CA LYS A 18 -7.66 -26.44 2.51
C LYS A 18 -7.43 -25.97 1.07
N ARG A 19 -8.49 -25.60 0.33
CA ARG A 19 -8.42 -25.01 -1.01
C ARG A 19 -7.81 -23.60 -0.98
N ARG A 20 -8.16 -22.76 0.00
CA ARG A 20 -7.51 -21.47 0.22
C ARG A 20 -6.03 -21.61 0.55
N ARG A 21 -5.64 -22.52 1.48
CA ARG A 21 -4.23 -22.81 1.78
C ARG A 21 -3.48 -23.35 0.57
N ALA A 22 -4.07 -24.22 -0.25
CA ALA A 22 -3.45 -24.73 -1.46
C ALA A 22 -3.32 -23.67 -2.56
N ALA A 23 -4.24 -22.69 -2.65
CA ALA A 23 -4.12 -21.54 -3.54
C ALA A 23 -3.08 -20.53 -3.04
N GLU A 24 -2.94 -20.34 -1.72
CA GLU A 24 -1.89 -19.51 -1.11
C GLU A 24 -0.49 -20.12 -1.25
N VAL A 25 -0.37 -21.44 -1.25
CA VAL A 25 0.91 -22.16 -1.45
C VAL A 25 1.41 -22.06 -2.90
N LYS A 26 0.52 -21.81 -3.89
CA LYS A 26 0.92 -21.71 -5.30
C LYS A 26 1.54 -20.40 -5.74
N THR A 27 1.58 -19.37 -4.88
CA THR A 27 2.30 -18.12 -5.15
C THR A 27 3.02 -17.62 -3.91
N ALA A 28 4.08 -18.32 -3.52
CA ALA A 28 5.02 -17.79 -2.53
C ALA A 28 5.55 -16.45 -3.08
N VAL A 29 5.22 -15.35 -2.39
CA VAL A 29 5.69 -14.01 -2.77
C VAL A 29 7.21 -14.00 -2.66
N LYS A 30 7.89 -13.87 -3.79
CA LYS A 30 9.35 -13.80 -3.84
C LYS A 30 9.82 -12.48 -3.22
N PRO A 31 10.94 -12.46 -2.47
CA PRO A 31 11.48 -11.23 -1.86
C PRO A 31 11.70 -10.09 -2.86
N GLU A 32 12.03 -10.41 -4.13
CA GLU A 32 12.22 -9.44 -5.20
C GLU A 32 10.94 -8.64 -5.48
N MET A 33 9.77 -9.27 -5.37
CA MET A 33 8.47 -8.62 -5.54
C MET A 33 8.11 -7.66 -4.39
N LEU A 34 8.88 -7.63 -3.33
CA LEU A 34 8.68 -6.74 -2.18
C LEU A 34 9.68 -5.58 -2.16
N ARG A 35 10.64 -5.56 -3.11
CA ARG A 35 11.67 -4.51 -3.16
C ARG A 35 11.08 -3.21 -3.65
N PRO A 36 11.23 -2.09 -2.90
CA PRO A 36 10.96 -0.77 -3.42
C PRO A 36 12.04 -0.35 -4.41
N ALA A 37 11.66 0.45 -5.40
CA ALA A 37 12.61 1.16 -6.27
C ALA A 37 13.26 2.33 -5.51
N VAL A 38 12.49 2.98 -4.64
CA VAL A 38 12.93 4.14 -3.83
C VAL A 38 12.52 3.94 -2.38
N THR A 39 13.33 4.44 -1.44
CA THR A 39 12.99 4.52 -0.02
C THR A 39 13.13 5.95 0.47
N ALA A 40 12.18 6.44 1.28
CA ALA A 40 12.22 7.76 1.89
C ALA A 40 11.84 7.67 3.38
N LYS A 41 12.18 8.69 4.17
CA LYS A 41 11.79 8.78 5.57
C LYS A 41 10.29 9.04 5.71
N GLU A 42 9.77 9.93 4.89
CA GLU A 42 8.37 10.37 4.90
C GLU A 42 7.98 10.86 3.50
N LEU A 43 6.69 11.06 3.27
CA LEU A 43 6.17 11.49 1.97
C LEU A 43 6.80 12.80 1.51
N ALA A 44 6.86 13.81 2.38
CA ALA A 44 7.40 15.13 2.06
C ALA A 44 8.92 15.14 1.78
N ALA A 45 9.64 14.08 2.16
CA ALA A 45 11.07 13.93 1.85
C ALA A 45 11.33 13.30 0.48
N ILE A 46 10.30 12.93 -0.26
CA ILE A 46 10.44 12.35 -1.60
C ILE A 46 10.70 13.47 -2.61
N ASP A 47 11.80 13.38 -3.32
CA ASP A 47 12.18 14.31 -4.38
C ASP A 47 11.28 14.07 -5.62
N ILE A 48 10.42 15.05 -5.93
CA ILE A 48 9.46 14.98 -7.04
C ILE A 48 10.20 15.00 -8.38
N ASP A 49 11.31 15.72 -8.49
CA ASP A 49 12.08 15.80 -9.75
C ASP A 49 12.69 14.42 -10.08
N LYS A 50 13.12 13.67 -9.07
CA LYS A 50 13.56 12.28 -9.26
C LYS A 50 12.43 11.38 -9.72
N LEU A 51 11.22 11.54 -9.20
CA LEU A 51 10.06 10.76 -9.69
C LEU A 51 9.75 11.11 -11.16
N GLN A 52 9.78 12.40 -11.51
CA GLN A 52 9.61 12.82 -12.92
C GLN A 52 10.72 12.28 -13.83
N GLY A 53 11.96 12.27 -13.35
CA GLY A 53 13.09 11.68 -14.08
C GLY A 53 12.95 10.16 -14.31
N LEU A 54 12.20 9.47 -13.46
CA LEU A 54 11.77 8.06 -13.64
C LEU A 54 10.56 7.92 -14.56
N GLY A 55 10.05 9.00 -15.15
CA GLY A 55 8.88 8.98 -16.03
C GLY A 55 7.54 8.95 -15.29
N VAL A 56 7.51 9.19 -13.97
CA VAL A 56 6.27 9.17 -13.17
C VAL A 56 5.36 10.32 -13.57
N ARG A 57 4.11 9.99 -13.93
CA ARG A 57 3.02 10.92 -14.29
C ARG A 57 1.79 10.74 -13.39
N CYS A 58 1.77 9.67 -12.59
CA CYS A 58 0.72 9.41 -11.62
C CYS A 58 1.35 8.91 -10.31
N ILE A 59 0.80 9.37 -9.20
CA ILE A 59 1.19 8.93 -7.86
C ILE A 59 -0.04 8.36 -7.18
N LEU A 60 0.08 7.13 -6.67
CA LEU A 60 -0.92 6.47 -5.85
C LEU A 60 -0.43 6.42 -4.41
N LEU A 61 -1.14 7.10 -3.51
CA LEU A 61 -0.79 7.24 -2.10
C LEU A 61 -1.60 6.27 -1.24
N ASP A 62 -0.95 5.52 -0.37
CA ASP A 62 -1.64 4.94 0.78
C ASP A 62 -1.96 6.03 1.82
N ILE A 63 -2.93 5.79 2.70
CA ILE A 63 -3.29 6.74 3.76
C ILE A 63 -2.60 6.37 5.07
N ASP A 64 -2.91 5.16 5.55
CA ASP A 64 -2.58 4.75 6.91
C ASP A 64 -1.06 4.65 7.12
N ASN A 65 -0.53 5.49 8.02
CA ASN A 65 0.90 5.60 8.28
C ASN A 65 1.77 6.08 7.11
N THR A 66 1.15 6.61 6.04
CA THR A 66 1.83 7.20 4.88
C THR A 66 1.50 8.68 4.73
N VAL A 67 0.22 9.02 4.57
CA VAL A 67 -0.30 10.39 4.47
C VAL A 67 -0.76 10.90 5.84
N SER A 68 -1.35 10.02 6.65
CA SER A 68 -1.94 10.32 7.96
C SER A 68 -1.60 9.19 8.95
N PRO A 69 -1.49 9.46 10.25
CA PRO A 69 -1.41 8.41 11.25
C PRO A 69 -2.59 7.45 11.15
N TRP A 70 -2.39 6.21 11.56
CA TRP A 70 -3.43 5.18 11.46
C TRP A 70 -4.71 5.58 12.19
N GLY A 71 -5.84 5.55 11.46
CA GLY A 71 -7.17 5.86 12.01
C GLY A 71 -7.45 7.36 12.16
N GLU A 72 -6.50 8.24 11.85
CA GLU A 72 -6.65 9.69 11.92
C GLU A 72 -6.93 10.30 10.53
N GLU A 73 -7.41 11.54 10.53
CA GLU A 73 -7.70 12.32 9.31
C GLU A 73 -6.81 13.55 9.21
N THR A 74 -5.83 13.64 10.09
CA THR A 74 -4.87 14.74 10.12
C THR A 74 -3.85 14.59 9.00
N VAL A 75 -3.67 15.64 8.21
CA VAL A 75 -2.65 15.72 7.17
C VAL A 75 -1.73 16.88 7.49
N THR A 76 -0.43 16.64 7.53
CA THR A 76 0.54 17.71 7.83
C THR A 76 0.61 18.71 6.69
N GLU A 77 0.95 19.96 7.02
CA GLU A 77 1.14 21.02 6.02
C GLU A 77 2.24 20.66 5.00
N ALA A 78 3.30 19.98 5.45
CA ALA A 78 4.35 19.48 4.57
C ALA A 78 3.82 18.50 3.53
N THR A 79 2.92 17.56 3.93
CA THR A 79 2.25 16.63 3.04
C THR A 79 1.34 17.35 2.04
N LEU A 80 0.54 18.32 2.52
CA LEU A 80 -0.34 19.13 1.66
C LEU A 80 0.48 19.87 0.59
N ARG A 81 1.55 20.54 1.00
CA ARG A 81 2.46 21.24 0.08
C ARG A 81 3.07 20.29 -0.94
N TRP A 82 3.58 19.17 -0.50
CA TRP A 82 4.19 18.18 -1.39
C TRP A 82 3.22 17.67 -2.46
N VAL A 83 1.98 17.32 -2.07
CA VAL A 83 0.93 16.88 -3.01
C VAL A 83 0.56 18.01 -3.99
N SER A 84 0.40 19.24 -3.49
CA SER A 84 0.15 20.42 -4.34
C SER A 84 1.28 20.65 -5.35
N ASP A 85 2.52 20.51 -4.93
CA ASP A 85 3.69 20.71 -5.81
C ASP A 85 3.80 19.60 -6.87
N ALA A 86 3.47 18.36 -6.52
CA ALA A 86 3.37 17.28 -7.49
C ALA A 86 2.30 17.56 -8.54
N ALA A 87 1.12 18.03 -8.10
CA ALA A 87 0.02 18.38 -8.99
C ALA A 87 0.37 19.57 -9.91
N LYS A 88 1.02 20.64 -9.40
CA LYS A 88 1.50 21.79 -10.19
C LYS A 88 2.48 21.37 -11.27
N ARG A 89 3.24 20.29 -11.06
CA ARG A 89 4.17 19.71 -12.04
C ARG A 89 3.51 18.75 -13.02
N GLY A 90 2.18 18.70 -13.04
CA GLY A 90 1.39 17.87 -13.96
C GLY A 90 1.35 16.39 -13.57
N ILE A 91 1.77 16.01 -12.35
CA ILE A 91 1.63 14.65 -11.86
C ILE A 91 0.24 14.49 -11.24
N ARG A 92 -0.53 13.53 -11.76
CA ARG A 92 -1.82 13.17 -11.17
C ARG A 92 -1.61 12.48 -9.83
N VAL A 93 -2.34 12.89 -8.81
CA VAL A 93 -2.29 12.25 -7.48
C VAL A 93 -3.63 11.59 -7.17
N ALA A 94 -3.59 10.35 -6.68
CA ALA A 94 -4.78 9.63 -6.24
C ALA A 94 -4.49 8.84 -4.96
N ILE A 95 -5.49 8.72 -4.12
CA ILE A 95 -5.46 7.85 -2.94
C ILE A 95 -5.78 6.42 -3.36
N ALA A 96 -4.94 5.47 -2.96
CA ALA A 96 -5.12 4.04 -3.20
C ALA A 96 -4.96 3.26 -1.88
N THR A 97 -6.03 3.17 -1.09
CA THR A 97 -6.00 2.52 0.23
C THR A 97 -7.04 1.41 0.37
N ASN A 98 -6.82 0.52 1.33
CA ASN A 98 -7.79 -0.49 1.76
C ASN A 98 -8.71 0.01 2.90
N GLY A 99 -8.56 1.27 3.30
CA GLY A 99 -9.30 1.89 4.40
C GLY A 99 -10.79 2.13 4.14
N LYS A 100 -11.48 2.65 5.17
CA LYS A 100 -12.92 2.92 5.14
C LYS A 100 -13.25 4.08 4.20
N LYS A 101 -14.33 3.93 3.41
CA LYS A 101 -14.75 4.84 2.34
C LYS A 101 -14.88 6.31 2.78
N ALA A 102 -15.60 6.60 3.86
CA ALA A 102 -15.84 7.97 4.31
C ALA A 102 -14.55 8.75 4.65
N ARG A 103 -13.57 8.07 5.29
CA ARG A 103 -12.27 8.66 5.61
C ARG A 103 -11.44 8.92 4.36
N VAL A 104 -11.51 7.99 3.39
CA VAL A 104 -10.81 8.13 2.11
C VAL A 104 -11.28 9.37 1.35
N ASP A 105 -12.60 9.59 1.32
CA ASP A 105 -13.19 10.73 0.61
C ASP A 105 -12.75 12.06 1.25
N ARG A 106 -12.77 12.17 2.59
CA ARG A 106 -12.31 13.38 3.29
C ARG A 106 -10.83 13.70 3.05
N ILE A 107 -9.96 12.69 3.14
CA ILE A 107 -8.52 12.90 2.91
C ILE A 107 -8.25 13.22 1.44
N ALA A 108 -8.94 12.58 0.50
CA ALA A 108 -8.81 12.90 -0.92
C ALA A 108 -9.23 14.34 -1.22
N GLU A 109 -10.33 14.80 -0.63
CA GLU A 109 -10.79 16.19 -0.73
C GLU A 109 -9.76 17.19 -0.17
N LEU A 110 -9.23 16.93 1.04
CA LEU A 110 -8.17 17.76 1.65
C LEU A 110 -6.92 17.87 0.77
N LEU A 111 -6.58 16.81 0.06
CA LEU A 111 -5.40 16.77 -0.81
C LEU A 111 -5.67 17.27 -2.22
N GLY A 112 -6.93 17.52 -2.60
CA GLY A 112 -7.31 17.78 -4.00
C GLY A 112 -6.97 16.61 -4.93
N ALA A 113 -7.07 15.37 -4.44
CA ALA A 113 -6.64 14.16 -5.13
C ALA A 113 -7.82 13.24 -5.50
N ASP A 114 -7.65 12.45 -6.54
CA ASP A 114 -8.58 11.38 -6.86
C ASP A 114 -8.58 10.28 -5.79
N SER A 115 -9.56 9.36 -5.81
CA SER A 115 -9.58 8.23 -4.88
C SER A 115 -9.96 6.91 -5.54
N ILE A 116 -9.18 5.85 -5.24
CA ILE A 116 -9.48 4.47 -5.58
C ILE A 116 -10.01 3.77 -4.33
N LYS A 117 -11.33 3.80 -4.17
CA LYS A 117 -12.01 3.25 -2.97
C LYS A 117 -11.80 1.74 -2.87
N SER A 118 -11.38 1.29 -1.66
CA SER A 118 -11.10 -0.12 -1.40
C SER A 118 -10.19 -0.70 -2.50
N ALA A 119 -9.01 -0.14 -2.66
CA ALA A 119 -8.06 -0.47 -3.75
C ALA A 119 -7.77 -1.97 -3.85
N GLY A 120 -7.91 -2.70 -2.72
CA GLY A 120 -7.77 -4.15 -2.65
C GLY A 120 -6.31 -4.61 -2.74
N LYS A 121 -5.35 -3.74 -2.37
CA LYS A 121 -3.92 -4.08 -2.32
C LYS A 121 -3.65 -5.30 -1.42
N PRO A 122 -2.83 -6.22 -1.82
CA PRO A 122 -1.90 -6.21 -2.95
C PRO A 122 -2.49 -6.66 -4.30
N GLY A 123 -3.81 -6.78 -4.44
CA GLY A 123 -4.47 -6.94 -5.73
C GLY A 123 -4.40 -5.63 -6.53
N VAL A 124 -4.28 -5.74 -7.86
CA VAL A 124 -4.05 -4.57 -8.73
C VAL A 124 -5.19 -4.27 -9.70
N LYS A 125 -6.31 -5.03 -9.60
CA LYS A 125 -7.42 -4.90 -10.56
C LYS A 125 -8.02 -3.49 -10.60
N LYS A 126 -8.26 -2.87 -9.43
CA LYS A 126 -8.83 -1.52 -9.36
C LYS A 126 -7.82 -0.44 -9.75
N ILE A 127 -6.56 -0.62 -9.35
CA ILE A 127 -5.46 0.27 -9.75
C ILE A 127 -5.31 0.24 -11.26
N GLY A 128 -5.24 -0.94 -11.89
CA GLY A 128 -5.10 -1.06 -13.33
C GLY A 128 -6.28 -0.45 -14.11
N ARG A 129 -7.51 -0.58 -13.58
CA ARG A 129 -8.68 0.09 -14.18
C ARG A 129 -8.53 1.60 -14.13
N TYR A 130 -8.20 2.16 -12.96
CA TYR A 130 -8.00 3.61 -12.79
C TYR A 130 -6.91 4.15 -13.72
N LEU A 131 -5.75 3.49 -13.78
CA LEU A 131 -4.67 3.92 -14.68
C LEU A 131 -5.10 3.89 -16.14
N LYS A 132 -5.85 2.86 -16.56
CA LYS A 132 -6.41 2.76 -17.92
C LYS A 132 -7.39 3.89 -18.23
N GLU A 133 -8.28 4.22 -17.29
CA GLU A 133 -9.25 5.33 -17.42
C GLU A 133 -8.54 6.68 -17.53
N CYS A 134 -7.39 6.83 -16.85
CA CYS A 134 -6.55 8.03 -16.93
C CYS A 134 -5.60 8.06 -18.15
N GLY A 135 -5.52 7.00 -18.96
CA GLY A 135 -4.57 6.91 -20.06
C GLY A 135 -3.11 6.87 -19.62
N ILE A 136 -2.83 6.30 -18.43
CA ILE A 136 -1.49 6.24 -17.83
C ILE A 136 -0.99 4.80 -17.86
N ALA A 137 0.19 4.59 -18.45
CA ALA A 137 0.86 3.30 -18.43
C ALA A 137 1.37 2.98 -17.01
N PRO A 138 1.31 1.72 -16.56
CA PRO A 138 1.73 1.35 -15.20
C PRO A 138 3.15 1.78 -14.83
N GLU A 139 4.09 1.71 -15.77
CA GLU A 139 5.49 2.15 -15.61
C GLU A 139 5.63 3.66 -15.35
N ASN A 140 4.63 4.44 -15.73
CA ASN A 140 4.56 5.88 -15.45
C ASN A 140 3.79 6.19 -14.16
N CYS A 141 3.54 5.18 -13.31
CA CYS A 141 2.89 5.31 -12.03
C CYS A 141 3.86 5.01 -10.89
N ALA A 142 3.79 5.78 -9.79
CA ALA A 142 4.42 5.45 -8.53
C ALA A 142 3.36 5.02 -7.50
N VAL A 143 3.62 3.95 -6.74
CA VAL A 143 2.83 3.57 -5.56
C VAL A 143 3.66 3.87 -4.33
N ILE A 144 3.16 4.77 -3.48
CA ILE A 144 3.83 5.22 -2.25
C ILE A 144 3.07 4.68 -1.05
N GLY A 145 3.76 3.98 -0.17
CA GLY A 145 3.17 3.40 1.04
C GLY A 145 4.22 2.90 2.01
N ASP A 146 3.78 2.46 3.18
CA ASP A 146 4.63 2.04 4.30
C ASP A 146 4.76 0.52 4.45
N GLN A 147 4.04 -0.28 3.63
CA GLN A 147 3.97 -1.73 3.77
C GLN A 147 4.50 -2.49 2.56
N LEU A 148 5.37 -3.49 2.84
CA LEU A 148 5.94 -4.34 1.78
C LEU A 148 4.88 -5.25 1.13
N PHE A 149 3.99 -5.87 1.93
CA PHE A 149 3.05 -6.88 1.45
C PHE A 149 1.75 -6.32 0.84
N THR A 150 1.53 -5.02 0.97
CA THR A 150 0.40 -4.34 0.32
C THR A 150 0.88 -3.42 -0.78
N ASP A 151 1.66 -2.40 -0.43
CA ASP A 151 2.02 -1.31 -1.35
C ASP A 151 3.11 -1.71 -2.33
N MET A 152 4.24 -2.21 -1.81
CA MET A 152 5.35 -2.61 -2.67
C MET A 152 5.00 -3.82 -3.53
N LEU A 153 4.24 -4.78 -2.95
CA LEU A 153 3.75 -5.91 -3.72
C LEU A 153 2.76 -5.49 -4.81
N ALA A 154 1.88 -4.51 -4.55
CA ALA A 154 0.99 -3.97 -5.57
C ALA A 154 1.77 -3.23 -6.67
N ALA A 155 2.73 -2.37 -6.29
CA ALA A 155 3.60 -1.66 -7.22
C ALA A 155 4.31 -2.63 -8.18
N ASN A 156 5.01 -3.62 -7.63
CA ASN A 156 5.76 -4.59 -8.44
C ASN A 156 4.84 -5.49 -9.29
N ARG A 157 3.64 -5.84 -8.81
CA ARG A 157 2.67 -6.63 -9.59
C ARG A 157 2.12 -5.91 -10.80
N ILE A 158 1.95 -4.59 -10.72
CA ILE A 158 1.43 -3.81 -11.83
C ILE A 158 2.54 -3.22 -12.71
N GLY A 159 3.79 -3.32 -12.30
CA GLY A 159 4.93 -2.74 -13.02
C GLY A 159 5.13 -1.24 -12.75
N ALA A 160 4.66 -0.74 -11.61
CA ALA A 160 4.82 0.65 -11.19
C ALA A 160 6.09 0.84 -10.33
N VAL A 161 6.52 2.09 -10.19
CA VAL A 161 7.61 2.48 -9.28
C VAL A 161 7.15 2.35 -7.84
N GLY A 162 7.70 1.42 -7.07
CA GLY A 162 7.41 1.27 -5.65
C GLY A 162 8.24 2.22 -4.80
N VAL A 163 7.60 3.06 -4.00
CA VAL A 163 8.26 3.98 -3.05
C VAL A 163 7.85 3.61 -1.63
N LEU A 164 8.80 3.12 -0.85
CA LEU A 164 8.58 2.76 0.54
C LEU A 164 8.92 3.92 1.45
N VAL A 165 7.97 4.35 2.27
CA VAL A 165 8.19 5.33 3.33
C VAL A 165 8.24 4.65 4.71
N GLU A 166 8.88 5.33 5.69
CA GLU A 166 8.80 4.86 7.08
C GLU A 166 7.40 5.19 7.63
N PRO A 167 6.78 4.28 8.40
CA PRO A 167 5.47 4.54 8.99
C PRO A 167 5.51 5.75 9.91
N ILE A 168 4.48 6.61 9.84
CA ILE A 168 4.36 7.82 10.67
C ILE A 168 4.36 7.45 12.16
N CYS A 169 3.64 6.38 12.54
CA CYS A 169 3.57 5.96 13.93
C CYS A 169 3.50 4.44 14.12
N LYS A 170 3.60 4.02 15.41
CA LYS A 170 3.51 2.59 15.79
C LYS A 170 2.07 2.07 15.85
N ARG A 171 1.08 2.96 15.79
CA ARG A 171 -0.34 2.58 15.83
C ARG A 171 -0.71 1.99 14.49
N GLU A 172 -1.25 0.79 14.51
CA GLU A 172 -1.70 0.04 13.34
C GLU A 172 -2.90 -0.82 13.71
N TRP A 173 -3.71 -1.16 12.71
CA TRP A 173 -4.71 -2.18 12.91
C TRP A 173 -4.05 -3.50 13.35
N TRP A 174 -4.59 -4.14 14.40
CA TRP A 174 -3.97 -5.30 15.03
C TRP A 174 -3.62 -6.43 14.05
N ALA A 175 -4.44 -6.67 13.02
CA ALA A 175 -4.16 -7.67 12.01
C ALA A 175 -2.95 -7.29 11.12
N THR A 176 -2.80 -6.01 10.76
CA THR A 176 -1.59 -5.51 10.06
C THR A 176 -0.35 -5.73 10.92
N LYS A 177 -0.45 -5.37 12.23
CA LYS A 177 0.65 -5.54 13.17
C LYS A 177 1.07 -7.00 13.33
N VAL A 178 0.11 -7.91 13.44
CA VAL A 178 0.39 -9.34 13.67
C VAL A 178 0.80 -10.05 12.38
N PHE A 179 0.08 -9.85 11.28
CA PHE A 179 0.33 -10.61 10.06
C PHE A 179 1.36 -9.95 9.13
N ASN A 180 1.18 -8.69 8.78
CA ASN A 180 2.06 -8.05 7.81
C ASN A 180 3.42 -7.73 8.41
N ARG A 181 3.48 -7.09 9.58
CA ARG A 181 4.76 -6.66 10.17
C ARG A 181 5.63 -7.83 10.64
N THR A 182 5.03 -8.92 11.11
CA THR A 182 5.77 -10.15 11.45
C THR A 182 6.38 -10.78 10.19
N ARG A 183 5.58 -10.87 9.11
CA ARG A 183 6.07 -11.35 7.80
C ARG A 183 7.13 -10.42 7.21
N GLU A 184 6.95 -9.10 7.30
CA GLU A 184 7.95 -8.13 6.88
C GLU A 184 9.27 -8.29 7.62
N ARG A 185 9.23 -8.48 8.96
CA ARG A 185 10.44 -8.75 9.75
C ARG A 185 11.17 -9.99 9.26
N ALA A 186 10.45 -11.07 8.95
CA ALA A 186 11.03 -12.31 8.48
C ALA A 186 11.72 -12.17 7.11
N VAL A 187 11.19 -11.33 6.23
CA VAL A 187 11.74 -11.14 4.88
C VAL A 187 12.68 -9.93 4.76
N TRP A 188 12.75 -9.07 5.79
CA TRP A 188 13.49 -7.79 5.73
C TRP A 188 14.93 -7.95 5.27
N LYS A 189 15.67 -8.90 5.86
CA LYS A 189 17.08 -9.15 5.49
C LYS A 189 17.23 -9.58 4.04
N LYS A 190 16.22 -10.25 3.46
CA LYS A 190 16.23 -10.68 2.05
C LYS A 190 15.89 -9.52 1.11
N VAL A 191 14.97 -8.63 1.53
CA VAL A 191 14.56 -7.45 0.76
C VAL A 191 15.64 -6.36 0.83
N PHE A 192 16.24 -6.16 2.01
CA PHE A 192 17.25 -5.12 2.27
C PHE A 192 18.54 -5.72 2.86
N PRO A 193 19.40 -6.37 2.05
CA PRO A 193 20.66 -6.90 2.53
C PRO A 193 21.51 -5.79 3.15
N GLY A 194 22.04 -6.02 4.36
CA GLY A 194 22.92 -5.06 5.05
C GLY A 194 22.25 -3.85 5.69
N LYS A 195 20.95 -3.61 5.46
CA LYS A 195 20.24 -2.49 6.10
C LYS A 195 19.56 -2.92 7.40
N LYS A 196 19.83 -2.21 8.50
CA LYS A 196 19.03 -2.34 9.72
C LYS A 196 17.64 -1.74 9.48
N ARG A 197 16.59 -2.43 9.95
CA ARG A 197 15.24 -1.87 9.96
C ARG A 197 15.23 -0.70 10.94
N ARG A 198 14.92 0.51 10.46
CA ARG A 198 14.83 1.69 11.34
C ARG A 198 13.65 1.52 12.30
N SER A 199 13.82 2.03 13.53
CA SER A 199 12.75 2.09 14.52
C SER A 199 11.83 3.26 14.18
N PHE A 200 10.54 3.05 14.37
CA PHE A 200 9.49 4.06 14.20
C PHE A 200 9.78 5.33 15.01
N SER A 201 9.46 6.51 14.47
CA SER A 201 9.27 7.70 15.28
C SER A 201 8.13 7.44 16.27
N LYS A 202 8.25 7.95 17.50
CA LYS A 202 7.17 7.93 18.47
C LYS A 202 6.11 8.92 17.98
N CYS A 203 4.84 8.49 17.88
CA CYS A 203 3.72 9.42 18.02
C CYS A 203 3.61 9.69 19.51
N ASP A 204 3.80 10.92 19.93
CA ASP A 204 3.45 11.39 21.27
C ASP A 204 1.94 11.41 21.44
#